data_0b22c250b9434d94e853dcda285449f0
#
_entry.id   0b22c250b9434d94e853dcda285449f0
#
_cell.length_a   1.000
_cell.length_b   1.000
_cell.length_c   1.000
_cell.angle_alpha   90.00
_cell.angle_beta   90.00
_cell.angle_gamma   90.00
#
_symmetry.space_group_name_H-M   'P 1'
#
loop_
_entity.id
_entity.type
_entity.pdbx_description
1 polymer ?
#
loop_
_entity_poly.entity_id
_entity_poly.type
_entity_poly.pdbx_seq_one_letter_code
_entity_poly.pdbx_strand_id
1 'polypeptide(L)'
;MMTRILTRGYLWLLLALLYSPILIIMIFSFTEAKVLGNWTGFSTKLYSSLFTGGMHHSLINAIWNTFAIALLAATASTALGSIAAIGIFNLRSRTRQVMNFANAIPMMNADIITGVSLFLLFVSFGISQGFTTVVLAHITFCTPYVVLSVMPRLKKMNQNVYEAALDLGATPFQVTAQGYSFRRYFRV
;
A
#
# COMPACT_ATOMS: atom_id res chain seq x y z
N MET A 1 -13.39 23.40 -32.15
CA MET A 1 -14.35 22.30 -31.86
C MET A 1 -13.73 20.95 -32.20
N MET A 2 -13.05 20.83 -33.33
CA MET A 2 -12.38 19.60 -33.84
C MET A 2 -11.28 19.08 -32.90
N THR A 3 -10.46 19.93 -32.29
CA THR A 3 -9.41 19.53 -31.33
C THR A 3 -9.97 18.84 -30.09
N ARG A 4 -11.10 19.31 -29.54
CA ARG A 4 -11.73 18.69 -28.35
C ARG A 4 -12.32 17.30 -28.65
N ILE A 5 -12.80 17.07 -29.88
CA ILE A 5 -13.32 15.75 -30.30
C ILE A 5 -12.16 14.78 -30.47
N LEU A 6 -11.08 15.22 -31.13
CA LEU A 6 -9.84 14.45 -31.28
C LEU A 6 -9.23 14.07 -29.92
N THR A 7 -9.12 15.04 -29.01
CA THR A 7 -8.58 14.78 -27.66
C THR A 7 -9.45 13.79 -26.87
N ARG A 8 -10.77 13.93 -26.95
CA ARG A 8 -11.69 12.98 -26.30
C ARG A 8 -11.60 11.59 -26.92
N GLY A 9 -11.55 11.49 -28.26
CA GLY A 9 -11.39 10.22 -28.95
C GLY A 9 -10.09 9.52 -28.58
N TYR A 10 -8.99 10.25 -28.53
CA TYR A 10 -7.70 9.74 -28.09
C TYR A 10 -7.71 9.25 -26.63
N LEU A 11 -8.32 10.00 -25.73
CA LEU A 11 -8.48 9.57 -24.32
C LEU A 11 -9.28 8.29 -24.17
N TRP A 12 -10.39 8.16 -24.90
CA TRP A 12 -11.20 6.94 -24.90
C TRP A 12 -10.45 5.73 -25.48
N LEU A 13 -9.68 5.96 -26.55
CA LEU A 13 -8.83 4.92 -27.13
C LEU A 13 -7.74 4.46 -26.16
N LEU A 14 -7.07 5.39 -25.48
CA LEU A 14 -6.10 5.07 -24.43
C LEU A 14 -6.72 4.27 -23.27
N LEU A 15 -7.90 4.71 -22.81
CA LEU A 15 -8.62 3.99 -21.77
C LEU A 15 -8.99 2.57 -22.23
N ALA A 16 -9.54 2.43 -23.43
CA ALA A 16 -9.88 1.12 -23.99
C ALA A 16 -8.65 0.19 -24.09
N LEU A 17 -7.49 0.74 -24.53
CA LEU A 17 -6.25 -0.01 -24.62
C LEU A 17 -5.72 -0.42 -23.22
N LEU A 18 -5.79 0.46 -22.23
CA LEU A 18 -5.36 0.17 -20.85
C LEU A 18 -6.23 -0.88 -20.19
N TYR A 19 -7.55 -0.84 -20.43
CA TYR A 19 -8.49 -1.79 -19.84
C TYR A 19 -8.67 -3.07 -20.65
N SER A 20 -8.19 -3.12 -21.89
CA SER A 20 -8.35 -4.30 -22.77
C SER A 20 -7.79 -5.59 -22.16
N PRO A 21 -6.60 -5.63 -21.48
CA PRO A 21 -6.12 -6.85 -20.86
C PRO A 21 -7.06 -7.35 -19.76
N ILE A 22 -7.66 -6.45 -19.01
CA ILE A 22 -8.61 -6.79 -17.93
C ILE A 22 -9.88 -7.38 -18.54
N LEU A 23 -10.41 -6.77 -19.62
CA LEU A 23 -11.57 -7.30 -20.34
C LEU A 23 -11.31 -8.67 -20.94
N ILE A 24 -10.13 -8.89 -21.51
CA ILE A 24 -9.72 -10.18 -22.04
C ILE A 24 -9.71 -11.24 -20.92
N ILE A 25 -9.08 -10.96 -19.78
CA ILE A 25 -9.05 -11.88 -18.64
C ILE A 25 -10.47 -12.15 -18.14
N MET A 26 -11.34 -11.14 -18.07
CA MET A 26 -12.73 -11.28 -17.66
C MET A 26 -13.49 -12.24 -18.62
N ILE A 27 -13.34 -12.09 -19.93
CA ILE A 27 -13.98 -12.96 -20.93
C ILE A 27 -13.44 -14.39 -20.80
N PHE A 28 -12.11 -14.56 -20.71
CA PHE A 28 -11.49 -15.88 -20.57
C PHE A 28 -11.75 -16.54 -19.20
N SER A 29 -12.22 -15.79 -18.20
CA SER A 29 -12.67 -16.33 -16.92
C SER A 29 -13.90 -17.24 -17.04
N PHE A 30 -14.68 -17.09 -18.11
CA PHE A 30 -15.85 -17.91 -18.38
C PHE A 30 -15.55 -19.09 -19.33
N THR A 31 -14.31 -19.55 -19.44
CA THR A 31 -13.98 -20.73 -20.22
C THR A 31 -13.36 -21.82 -19.33
N GLU A 32 -13.45 -23.09 -19.74
CA GLU A 32 -12.80 -24.22 -19.03
C GLU A 32 -11.28 -24.33 -19.30
N ALA A 33 -10.76 -23.53 -20.22
CA ALA A 33 -9.35 -23.62 -20.57
C ALA A 33 -8.44 -23.21 -19.41
N LYS A 34 -7.46 -24.05 -19.11
CA LYS A 34 -6.43 -23.78 -18.09
C LYS A 34 -5.37 -22.78 -18.56
N VAL A 35 -5.38 -22.42 -19.84
CA VAL A 35 -4.40 -21.52 -20.46
C VAL A 35 -5.13 -20.39 -21.16
N LEU A 36 -4.72 -19.14 -20.87
CA LEU A 36 -5.21 -17.96 -21.58
C LEU A 36 -4.90 -18.08 -23.07
N GLY A 37 -5.89 -17.78 -23.91
CA GLY A 37 -5.77 -17.81 -25.37
C GLY A 37 -6.44 -19.01 -26.05
N ASN A 38 -6.88 -20.01 -25.31
CA ASN A 38 -7.66 -21.13 -25.85
C ASN A 38 -9.11 -21.04 -25.40
N TRP A 39 -10.01 -20.68 -26.31
CA TRP A 39 -11.43 -20.59 -26.02
C TRP A 39 -12.11 -21.94 -26.25
N THR A 40 -12.55 -22.59 -25.21
CA THR A 40 -13.24 -23.90 -25.24
C THR A 40 -14.75 -23.81 -25.13
N GLY A 41 -15.31 -22.60 -25.17
CA GLY A 41 -16.74 -22.34 -24.98
C GLY A 41 -17.05 -21.67 -23.66
N PHE A 42 -18.30 -21.20 -23.51
CA PHE A 42 -18.76 -20.58 -22.28
C PHE A 42 -19.01 -21.63 -21.20
N SER A 43 -18.35 -21.50 -20.07
CA SER A 43 -18.51 -22.40 -18.92
C SER A 43 -18.36 -21.67 -17.60
N THR A 44 -19.23 -21.98 -16.66
CA THR A 44 -19.15 -21.51 -15.24
C THR A 44 -18.56 -22.56 -14.31
N LYS A 45 -18.04 -23.66 -14.85
CA LYS A 45 -17.56 -24.81 -14.08
C LYS A 45 -16.38 -24.48 -13.16
N LEU A 46 -15.50 -23.57 -13.60
CA LEU A 46 -14.42 -23.06 -12.76
C LEU A 46 -14.98 -22.33 -11.53
N TYR A 47 -16.02 -21.51 -11.70
CA TYR A 47 -16.67 -20.82 -10.57
C TYR A 47 -17.36 -21.80 -9.62
N SER A 48 -18.07 -22.81 -10.15
CA SER A 48 -18.70 -23.84 -9.31
C SER A 48 -17.67 -24.68 -8.55
N SER A 49 -16.53 -24.99 -9.16
CA SER A 49 -15.44 -25.74 -8.51
C SER A 49 -14.78 -24.98 -7.37
N LEU A 50 -14.83 -23.66 -7.36
CA LEU A 50 -14.34 -22.83 -6.25
C LEU A 50 -15.17 -23.03 -4.98
N PHE A 51 -16.48 -23.29 -5.14
CA PHE A 51 -17.42 -23.40 -4.01
C PHE A 51 -17.70 -24.85 -3.59
N THR A 52 -17.57 -25.82 -4.49
CA THR A 52 -17.99 -27.22 -4.26
C THR A 52 -16.86 -28.23 -4.36
N GLY A 53 -15.68 -27.85 -4.84
CA GLY A 53 -14.55 -28.75 -5.10
C GLY A 53 -13.46 -28.74 -4.01
N GLY A 54 -12.48 -29.62 -4.14
CA GLY A 54 -11.31 -29.69 -3.25
C GLY A 54 -10.46 -28.40 -3.21
N MET A 55 -10.66 -27.47 -4.16
CA MET A 55 -10.09 -26.14 -4.14
C MET A 55 -10.70 -25.22 -3.06
N HIS A 56 -11.89 -25.50 -2.55
CA HIS A 56 -12.59 -24.68 -1.57
C HIS A 56 -11.75 -24.47 -0.29
N HIS A 57 -11.18 -25.55 0.27
CA HIS A 57 -10.33 -25.43 1.45
C HIS A 57 -9.05 -24.62 1.20
N SER A 58 -8.42 -24.81 0.04
CA SER A 58 -7.23 -24.04 -0.35
C SER A 58 -7.54 -22.56 -0.52
N LEU A 59 -8.69 -22.24 -1.07
CA LEU A 59 -9.15 -20.87 -1.32
C LEU A 59 -9.50 -20.14 -0.01
N ILE A 60 -10.20 -20.79 0.90
CA ILE A 60 -10.52 -20.24 2.23
C ILE A 60 -9.22 -19.98 2.99
N ASN A 61 -8.29 -20.93 3.00
CA ASN A 61 -6.99 -20.75 3.64
C ASN A 61 -6.20 -19.60 3.02
N ALA A 62 -6.21 -19.45 1.69
CA ALA A 62 -5.56 -18.36 1.00
C ALA A 62 -6.18 -17.00 1.37
N ILE A 63 -7.51 -16.90 1.42
CA ILE A 63 -8.23 -15.72 1.85
C ILE A 63 -7.85 -15.36 3.29
N TRP A 64 -7.90 -16.33 4.20
CA TRP A 64 -7.58 -16.12 5.62
C TRP A 64 -6.13 -15.64 5.81
N ASN A 65 -5.18 -16.27 5.12
CA ASN A 65 -3.79 -15.87 5.12
C ASN A 65 -3.61 -14.44 4.57
N THR A 66 -4.31 -14.10 3.49
CA THR A 66 -4.26 -12.75 2.90
C THR A 66 -4.76 -11.70 3.88
N PHE A 67 -5.90 -11.94 4.54
CA PHE A 67 -6.42 -11.02 5.57
C PHE A 67 -5.47 -10.91 6.77
N ALA A 68 -4.92 -12.02 7.23
CA ALA A 68 -3.96 -12.02 8.35
C ALA A 68 -2.69 -11.24 7.99
N ILE A 69 -2.10 -11.46 6.82
CA ILE A 69 -0.94 -10.73 6.33
C ILE A 69 -1.26 -9.24 6.20
N ALA A 70 -2.38 -8.90 5.58
CA ALA A 70 -2.78 -7.51 5.38
C ALA A 70 -2.97 -6.77 6.71
N LEU A 71 -3.67 -7.38 7.68
CA LEU A 71 -3.92 -6.77 8.98
C LEU A 71 -2.62 -6.57 9.77
N LEU A 72 -1.78 -7.61 9.84
CA LEU A 72 -0.49 -7.54 10.55
C LEU A 72 0.46 -6.54 9.90
N ALA A 73 0.58 -6.57 8.58
CA ALA A 73 1.44 -5.64 7.86
C ALA A 73 0.93 -4.19 7.97
N ALA A 74 -0.38 -3.95 7.84
CA ALA A 74 -0.95 -2.62 7.94
C ALA A 74 -0.79 -2.02 9.35
N THR A 75 -1.06 -2.78 10.40
CA THR A 75 -0.90 -2.31 11.78
C THR A 75 0.56 -2.04 12.12
N ALA A 76 1.46 -2.97 11.80
CA ALA A 76 2.88 -2.82 12.08
C ALA A 76 3.51 -1.66 11.27
N SER A 77 3.23 -1.58 9.95
CA SER A 77 3.76 -0.49 9.11
C SER A 77 3.20 0.87 9.50
N THR A 78 1.92 0.94 9.92
CA THR A 78 1.33 2.20 10.40
C THR A 78 2.00 2.66 11.69
N ALA A 79 2.24 1.76 12.64
CA ALA A 79 2.94 2.10 13.89
C ALA A 79 4.38 2.55 13.60
N LEU A 80 5.16 1.74 12.89
CA LEU A 80 6.55 2.04 12.54
C LEU A 80 6.68 3.31 11.70
N GLY A 81 5.87 3.44 10.65
CA GLY A 81 5.88 4.59 9.75
C GLY A 81 5.46 5.89 10.43
N SER A 82 4.49 5.83 11.37
CA SER A 82 4.09 7.01 12.14
C SER A 82 5.19 7.45 13.10
N ILE A 83 5.83 6.52 13.81
CA ILE A 83 6.98 6.80 14.69
C ILE A 83 8.15 7.39 13.86
N ALA A 84 8.46 6.78 12.73
CA ALA A 84 9.49 7.26 11.81
C ALA A 84 9.17 8.67 11.28
N ALA A 85 7.92 8.94 10.89
CA ALA A 85 7.50 10.25 10.41
C ALA A 85 7.66 11.35 11.48
N ILE A 86 7.27 11.05 12.74
CA ILE A 86 7.46 11.96 13.87
C ILE A 86 8.95 12.19 14.13
N GLY A 87 9.76 11.12 14.12
CA GLY A 87 11.22 11.22 14.25
C GLY A 87 11.84 12.11 13.18
N ILE A 88 11.50 11.86 11.90
CA ILE A 88 12.01 12.65 10.76
C ILE A 88 11.53 14.11 10.84
N PHE A 89 10.31 14.36 11.30
CA PHE A 89 9.77 15.71 11.44
C PHE A 89 10.57 16.54 12.43
N ASN A 90 11.04 15.96 13.54
CA ASN A 90 11.85 16.62 14.58
C ASN A 90 13.33 16.79 14.21
N LEU A 91 13.81 16.23 13.08
CA LEU A 91 15.17 16.40 12.63
C LEU A 91 15.43 17.81 12.08
N ARG A 92 16.71 18.22 12.17
CA ARG A 92 17.20 19.46 11.55
C ARG A 92 16.92 19.47 10.05
N SER A 93 16.59 20.62 9.47
CA SER A 93 16.12 20.79 8.10
C SER A 93 16.92 20.01 7.04
N ARG A 94 18.25 20.04 7.09
CA ARG A 94 19.12 19.32 6.14
C ARG A 94 18.97 17.80 6.28
N THR A 95 19.04 17.28 7.50
CA THR A 95 18.90 15.84 7.78
C THR A 95 17.50 15.34 7.42
N ARG A 96 16.47 16.14 7.71
CA ARG A 96 15.09 15.83 7.33
C ARG A 96 14.91 15.72 5.81
N GLN A 97 15.56 16.59 5.02
CA GLN A 97 15.51 16.49 3.56
C GLN A 97 16.17 15.21 3.07
N VAL A 98 17.34 14.85 3.60
CA VAL A 98 18.04 13.60 3.24
C VAL A 98 17.19 12.38 3.60
N MET A 99 16.58 12.35 4.79
CA MET A 99 15.72 11.25 5.22
C MET A 99 14.45 11.13 4.37
N ASN A 100 13.82 12.24 4.01
CA ASN A 100 12.67 12.23 3.12
C ASN A 100 13.06 11.73 1.71
N PHE A 101 14.22 12.11 1.20
CA PHE A 101 14.73 11.60 -0.06
C PHE A 101 15.02 10.09 0.03
N ALA A 102 15.71 9.64 1.06
CA ALA A 102 15.99 8.22 1.29
C ALA A 102 14.69 7.39 1.38
N ASN A 103 13.66 7.92 2.05
CA ASN A 103 12.34 7.28 2.13
C ASN A 103 11.62 7.21 0.77
N ALA A 104 11.92 8.12 -0.15
CA ALA A 104 11.31 8.13 -1.49
C ALA A 104 11.97 7.12 -2.45
N ILE A 105 13.22 6.71 -2.22
CA ILE A 105 13.95 5.78 -3.09
C ILE A 105 13.22 4.46 -3.29
N PRO A 106 12.76 3.75 -2.25
CA PRO A 106 12.03 2.48 -2.43
C PRO A 106 10.74 2.65 -3.23
N MET A 107 10.08 3.81 -3.12
CA MET A 107 8.82 4.07 -3.83
C MET A 107 9.01 4.33 -5.33
N MET A 108 10.22 4.71 -5.75
CA MET A 108 10.55 4.93 -7.17
C MET A 108 10.96 3.62 -7.87
N ASN A 109 11.33 2.61 -7.11
CA ASN A 109 11.67 1.30 -7.65
C ASN A 109 10.40 0.52 -8.01
N ALA A 110 10.50 -0.33 -9.04
CA ALA A 110 9.43 -1.28 -9.33
C ALA A 110 9.28 -2.27 -8.16
N ASP A 111 8.05 -2.50 -7.71
CA ASP A 111 7.73 -3.39 -6.58
C ASP A 111 8.34 -4.80 -6.76
N ILE A 112 8.40 -5.28 -8.02
CA ILE A 112 9.02 -6.57 -8.35
C ILE A 112 10.52 -6.58 -7.99
N ILE A 113 11.26 -5.51 -8.29
CA ILE A 113 12.70 -5.42 -8.02
C ILE A 113 12.93 -5.44 -6.49
N THR A 114 12.16 -4.67 -5.75
CA THR A 114 12.25 -4.63 -4.28
C THR A 114 11.84 -5.99 -3.68
N GLY A 115 10.80 -6.63 -4.22
CA GLY A 115 10.37 -7.96 -3.79
C GLY A 115 11.45 -9.02 -3.99
N VAL A 116 12.07 -9.06 -5.18
CA VAL A 116 13.17 -10.00 -5.48
C VAL A 116 14.39 -9.72 -4.60
N SER A 117 14.72 -8.44 -4.37
CA SER A 117 15.84 -8.05 -3.51
C SER A 117 15.64 -8.51 -2.06
N LEU A 118 14.42 -8.33 -1.50
CA LEU A 118 14.08 -8.82 -0.17
C LEU A 118 14.09 -10.35 -0.09
N PHE A 119 13.61 -11.03 -1.13
CA PHE A 119 13.67 -12.47 -1.22
C PHE A 119 15.12 -12.97 -1.15
N LEU A 120 16.02 -12.42 -1.99
CA LEU A 120 17.43 -12.77 -1.99
C LEU A 120 18.10 -12.44 -0.66
N LEU A 121 17.73 -11.33 -0.03
CA LEU A 121 18.22 -10.97 1.30
C LEU A 121 17.83 -12.05 2.34
N PHE A 122 16.57 -12.46 2.39
CA PHE A 122 16.12 -13.49 3.32
C PHE A 122 16.81 -14.84 3.08
N VAL A 123 16.99 -15.22 1.81
CA VAL A 123 17.74 -16.44 1.46
C VAL A 123 19.19 -16.35 1.92
N SER A 124 19.87 -15.21 1.73
CA SER A 124 21.27 -15.02 2.15
C SER A 124 21.47 -15.08 3.66
N PHE A 125 20.45 -14.70 4.44
CA PHE A 125 20.43 -14.85 5.89
C PHE A 125 19.99 -16.23 6.37
N GLY A 126 19.68 -17.17 5.46
CA GLY A 126 19.22 -18.50 5.80
C GLY A 126 17.80 -18.53 6.40
N ILE A 127 17.00 -17.47 6.19
CA ILE A 127 15.64 -17.38 6.70
C ILE A 127 14.72 -18.19 5.78
N SER A 128 14.02 -19.18 6.35
CA SER A 128 13.06 -19.97 5.59
C SER A 128 11.91 -19.11 5.08
N GLN A 129 11.59 -19.26 3.78
CA GLN A 129 10.49 -18.53 3.16
C GLN A 129 9.14 -19.00 3.69
N GLY A 130 8.25 -18.08 4.01
CA GLY A 130 6.94 -18.42 4.54
C GLY A 130 6.12 -17.19 4.93
N PHE A 131 5.10 -17.40 5.74
CA PHE A 131 4.18 -16.36 6.20
C PHE A 131 4.91 -15.14 6.81
N THR A 132 5.89 -15.39 7.68
CA THR A 132 6.63 -14.31 8.37
C THR A 132 7.44 -13.44 7.42
N THR A 133 8.13 -14.04 6.44
CA THR A 133 8.91 -13.29 5.45
C THR A 133 8.03 -12.45 4.55
N VAL A 134 6.83 -12.94 4.22
CA VAL A 134 5.83 -12.18 3.45
C VAL A 134 5.32 -10.98 4.26
N VAL A 135 5.00 -11.16 5.54
CA VAL A 135 4.60 -10.06 6.43
C VAL A 135 5.71 -9.02 6.55
N LEU A 136 6.96 -9.43 6.77
CA LEU A 136 8.11 -8.51 6.85
C LEU A 136 8.31 -7.72 5.54
N ALA A 137 8.19 -8.39 4.40
CA ALA A 137 8.26 -7.73 3.11
C ALA A 137 7.17 -6.67 2.95
N HIS A 138 5.92 -6.99 3.31
CA HIS A 138 4.81 -6.04 3.25
C HIS A 138 5.00 -4.85 4.21
N ILE A 139 5.51 -5.08 5.42
CA ILE A 139 5.85 -3.99 6.34
C ILE A 139 6.89 -3.06 5.71
N THR A 140 7.92 -3.63 5.10
CA THR A 140 8.99 -2.87 4.44
C THR A 140 8.45 -2.03 3.28
N PHE A 141 7.54 -2.59 2.47
CA PHE A 141 6.88 -1.86 1.38
C PHE A 141 5.96 -0.74 1.88
N CYS A 142 5.14 -1.04 2.87
CA CYS A 142 4.10 -0.11 3.32
C CYS A 142 4.65 1.05 4.15
N THR A 143 5.74 0.86 4.89
CA THR A 143 6.30 1.88 5.80
C THR A 143 6.61 3.21 5.10
N PRO A 144 7.28 3.29 3.94
CA PRO A 144 7.54 4.54 3.23
C PRO A 144 6.26 5.30 2.86
N TYR A 145 5.20 4.59 2.46
CA TYR A 145 3.92 5.20 2.11
C TYR A 145 3.22 5.79 3.33
N VAL A 146 3.34 5.14 4.50
CA VAL A 146 2.83 5.69 5.76
C VAL A 146 3.56 6.97 6.12
N VAL A 147 4.91 7.00 6.06
CA VAL A 147 5.70 8.21 6.28
C VAL A 147 5.27 9.34 5.36
N LEU A 148 5.10 9.04 4.05
CA LEU A 148 4.65 10.02 3.07
C LEU A 148 3.25 10.56 3.37
N SER A 149 2.36 9.73 3.90
CA SER A 149 0.98 10.11 4.23
C SER A 149 0.88 10.93 5.52
N VAL A 150 1.73 10.64 6.51
CA VAL A 150 1.75 11.30 7.82
C VAL A 150 2.49 12.63 7.77
N MET A 151 3.62 12.71 7.05
CA MET A 151 4.49 13.88 6.99
C MET A 151 3.77 15.19 6.61
N PRO A 152 2.89 15.27 5.58
CA PRO A 152 2.17 16.48 5.24
C PRO A 152 1.21 16.92 6.34
N ARG A 153 0.66 15.98 7.11
CA ARG A 153 -0.22 16.30 8.24
C ARG A 153 0.55 16.94 9.39
N LEU A 154 1.74 16.41 9.71
CA LEU A 154 2.64 16.99 10.69
C LEU A 154 3.07 18.42 10.29
N LYS A 155 3.40 18.64 9.02
CA LYS A 155 3.77 19.96 8.49
C LYS A 155 2.62 20.98 8.52
N LYS A 156 1.37 20.53 8.48
CA LYS A 156 0.18 21.40 8.56
C LYS A 156 -0.26 21.71 9.99
N MET A 157 0.36 21.10 11.00
CA MET A 157 0.12 21.46 12.39
C MET A 157 0.63 22.89 12.64
N ASN A 158 -0.21 23.72 13.26
CA ASN A 158 0.19 25.06 13.64
C ASN A 158 1.20 24.96 14.80
N GLN A 159 2.41 25.48 14.57
CA GLN A 159 3.48 25.45 15.56
C GLN A 159 3.06 26.12 16.89
N ASN A 160 2.28 27.19 16.82
CA ASN A 160 1.79 27.88 18.01
C ASN A 160 0.92 26.98 18.91
N VAL A 161 0.13 26.09 18.30
CA VAL A 161 -0.68 25.12 19.08
C VAL A 161 0.21 24.05 19.71
N TYR A 162 1.28 23.66 19.03
CA TYR A 162 2.26 22.71 19.56
C TYR A 162 3.01 23.31 20.76
N GLU A 163 3.49 24.55 20.63
CA GLU A 163 4.20 25.28 21.69
C GLU A 163 3.28 25.55 22.89
N ALA A 164 2.04 26.02 22.65
CA ALA A 164 1.07 26.23 23.71
C ALA A 164 0.74 24.95 24.50
N ALA A 165 0.69 23.80 23.84
CA ALA A 165 0.47 22.53 24.51
C ALA A 165 1.67 22.10 25.38
N LEU A 166 2.90 22.37 24.93
CA LEU A 166 4.12 22.14 25.72
C LEU A 166 4.16 23.06 26.95
N ASP A 167 3.78 24.33 26.79
CA ASP A 167 3.70 25.30 27.89
C ASP A 167 2.67 24.90 28.95
N LEU A 168 1.61 24.20 28.54
CA LEU A 168 0.61 23.61 29.44
C LEU A 168 1.07 22.28 30.08
N GLY A 169 2.34 21.88 29.88
CA GLY A 169 2.94 20.71 30.51
C GLY A 169 2.69 19.39 29.77
N ALA A 170 2.20 19.40 28.54
CA ALA A 170 2.06 18.19 27.74
C ALA A 170 3.42 17.70 27.25
N THR A 171 3.63 16.38 27.24
CA THR A 171 4.84 15.80 26.64
C THR A 171 4.78 15.86 25.12
N PRO A 172 5.92 15.93 24.38
CA PRO A 172 5.94 15.96 22.91
C PRO A 172 5.18 14.80 22.26
N PHE A 173 5.17 13.64 22.91
CA PHE A 173 4.43 12.47 22.46
C PHE A 173 2.89 12.67 22.63
N GLN A 174 2.46 13.24 23.75
CA GLN A 174 1.05 13.54 23.99
C GLN A 174 0.53 14.58 23.02
N VAL A 175 1.30 15.64 22.72
CA VAL A 175 0.92 16.66 21.74
C VAL A 175 0.76 16.06 20.35
N THR A 176 1.66 15.19 19.94
CA THR A 176 1.58 14.52 18.62
C THR A 176 0.47 13.47 18.56
N ALA A 177 0.26 12.70 19.62
CA ALA A 177 -0.79 11.69 19.69
C ALA A 177 -2.20 12.31 19.81
N GLN A 178 -2.34 13.37 20.57
CA GLN A 178 -3.62 14.07 20.81
C GLN A 178 -3.88 15.21 19.82
N GLY A 179 -2.89 15.68 19.10
CA GLY A 179 -3.02 16.74 18.08
C GLY A 179 -4.08 16.44 17.02
N TYR A 180 -4.45 15.17 16.85
CA TYR A 180 -5.62 14.74 16.07
C TYR A 180 -6.96 15.06 16.78
N SER A 181 -7.00 15.09 18.12
CA SER A 181 -8.21 15.33 18.88
C SER A 181 -8.50 16.82 19.09
N PHE A 182 -7.45 17.63 19.24
CA PHE A 182 -7.57 19.07 19.50
C PHE A 182 -8.21 19.86 18.35
N ARG A 183 -8.05 19.43 17.10
CA ARG A 183 -8.68 20.07 15.93
C ARG A 183 -10.21 19.98 15.91
N ARG A 184 -10.79 19.11 16.73
CA ARG A 184 -12.25 18.93 16.85
C ARG A 184 -12.90 19.98 17.75
N TYR A 185 -12.13 20.58 18.67
CA TYR A 185 -12.63 21.53 19.68
C TYR A 185 -12.43 23.00 19.29
N PHE A 186 -11.51 23.33 18.38
CA PHE A 186 -11.24 24.70 17.93
C PHE A 186 -11.64 24.92 16.47
N ARG A 187 -12.84 24.51 16.09
CA ARG A 187 -13.47 24.97 14.85
C ARG A 187 -14.37 26.16 15.23
N VAL A 188 -13.79 27.36 15.25
CA VAL A 188 -14.49 28.64 15.15
C VAL A 188 -14.29 29.16 13.75
#